data_3bfbc69f37cc001512ca57ddf72ebf0a
#
_entry.id   3bfbc69f37cc001512ca57ddf72ebf0a
#
_cell.length_a   1.000
_cell.length_b   1.000
_cell.length_c   1.000
_cell.angle_alpha   90.00
_cell.angle_beta   90.00
_cell.angle_gamma   90.00
#
_symmetry.space_group_name_H-M   'P 1'
#
loop_
_entity.id
_entity.type
_entity.pdbx_description
1 polymer ?
#
loop_
_entity_poly.entity_id
_entity_poly.type
_entity_poly.pdbx_seq_one_letter_code
_entity_poly.pdbx_strand_id
1 'polypeptide(L)'
;MRIVSKVLVVVAAMAAPLLSTTLQKLALEDMIRLSTTVVRARVSGSYAAARGADIYTFYQLSVLETLKAGARTPSEVAVPGGSAKGLRQLVEGAPELKAGEEYVLFLWTSPAGLTQVIGLSQGLFSLKQDSSGNPMLVRTAAAGPMVDQTGRVVADQPVSLRLSELRGRIQKAAGVSK
;
A
#
# COMPACT_ATOMS: atom_id res chain seq x y z
N MET A 1 39.20 43.84 -40.66
CA MET A 1 39.47 42.49 -40.12
C MET A 1 38.54 42.31 -38.90
N ARG A 2 37.40 41.63 -39.09
CA ARG A 2 36.38 41.43 -38.04
C ARG A 2 36.57 40.07 -37.44
N ILE A 3 36.93 40.03 -36.16
CA ILE A 3 37.06 38.78 -35.37
C ILE A 3 35.64 38.45 -34.85
N VAL A 4 35.04 37.39 -35.40
CA VAL A 4 33.78 36.85 -34.92
C VAL A 4 34.08 35.87 -33.75
N SER A 5 33.81 36.31 -32.51
CA SER A 5 33.91 35.51 -31.33
C SER A 5 32.76 34.49 -31.29
N LYS A 6 33.05 33.18 -31.46
CA LYS A 6 32.08 32.12 -31.31
C LYS A 6 31.92 31.83 -29.83
N VAL A 7 30.82 32.28 -29.24
CA VAL A 7 30.40 31.89 -27.89
C VAL A 7 29.82 30.46 -27.97
N LEU A 8 30.55 29.52 -27.47
CA LEU A 8 30.10 28.13 -27.30
C LEU A 8 29.26 28.04 -26.01
N VAL A 9 27.95 27.99 -26.16
CA VAL A 9 27.04 27.75 -25.02
C VAL A 9 27.01 26.25 -24.74
N VAL A 10 27.68 25.82 -23.68
CA VAL A 10 27.61 24.46 -23.15
C VAL A 10 26.32 24.37 -22.29
N VAL A 11 25.28 23.80 -22.84
CA VAL A 11 24.08 23.43 -22.09
C VAL A 11 24.40 22.13 -21.31
N ALA A 12 24.78 22.28 -20.06
CA ALA A 12 24.89 21.14 -19.13
C ALA A 12 23.47 20.65 -18.81
N ALA A 13 23.04 19.58 -19.47
CA ALA A 13 21.82 18.87 -19.12
C ALA A 13 22.01 18.27 -17.73
N MET A 14 21.45 18.90 -16.69
CA MET A 14 21.31 18.28 -15.35
C MET A 14 20.35 17.11 -15.47
N ALA A 15 20.87 15.91 -15.64
CA ALA A 15 20.11 14.70 -15.43
C ALA A 15 19.82 14.58 -13.92
N ALA A 16 18.63 15.05 -13.50
CA ALA A 16 18.15 14.79 -12.16
C ALA A 16 18.01 13.27 -12.00
N PRO A 17 18.61 12.65 -10.97
CA PRO A 17 18.39 11.24 -10.71
C PRO A 17 16.89 11.04 -10.44
N LEU A 18 16.22 10.28 -11.29
CA LEU A 18 14.89 9.75 -11.01
C LEU A 18 15.05 8.78 -9.85
N LEU A 19 14.77 9.24 -8.65
CA LEU A 19 14.67 8.38 -7.46
C LEU A 19 13.47 7.45 -7.65
N SER A 20 13.69 6.34 -8.31
CA SER A 20 12.73 5.25 -8.35
C SER A 20 12.62 4.67 -6.94
N THR A 21 11.47 4.82 -6.32
CA THR A 21 11.19 4.21 -5.02
C THR A 21 11.08 2.69 -5.23
N THR A 22 12.13 1.97 -4.91
CA THR A 22 12.12 0.51 -4.97
C THR A 22 11.43 -0.03 -3.73
N LEU A 23 10.36 -0.80 -3.91
CA LEU A 23 9.62 -1.43 -2.82
C LEU A 23 10.29 -2.73 -2.40
N GLN A 24 10.38 -2.96 -1.10
CA GLN A 24 10.74 -4.28 -0.58
C GLN A 24 9.56 -5.23 -0.71
N LYS A 25 9.78 -6.42 -1.29
CA LYS A 25 8.80 -7.48 -1.35
C LYS A 25 8.59 -8.08 0.04
N LEU A 26 7.34 -8.10 0.48
CA LEU A 26 6.94 -8.66 1.77
C LEU A 26 6.29 -10.03 1.57
N ALA A 27 6.77 -11.04 2.32
CA ALA A 27 6.06 -12.29 2.46
C ALA A 27 4.78 -12.10 3.30
N LEU A 28 3.82 -13.01 3.18
CA LEU A 28 2.57 -12.93 3.94
C LEU A 28 2.82 -12.94 5.45
N GLU A 29 3.75 -13.76 5.91
CA GLU A 29 4.17 -13.86 7.31
C GLU A 29 4.79 -12.54 7.82
N ASP A 30 5.58 -11.87 6.99
CA ASP A 30 6.14 -10.56 7.31
C ASP A 30 5.03 -9.51 7.40
N MET A 31 4.08 -9.53 6.47
CA MET A 31 2.92 -8.63 6.54
C MET A 31 2.09 -8.85 7.81
N ILE A 32 1.86 -10.13 8.21
CA ILE A 32 1.17 -10.46 9.46
C ILE A 32 1.96 -9.92 10.66
N ARG A 33 3.26 -10.11 10.69
CA ARG A 33 4.12 -9.71 11.81
C ARG A 33 4.22 -8.19 11.94
N LEU A 34 4.49 -7.49 10.82
CA LEU A 34 4.78 -6.06 10.77
C LEU A 34 3.53 -5.18 10.86
N SER A 35 2.36 -5.68 10.46
CA SER A 35 1.13 -4.90 10.59
C SER A 35 0.76 -4.71 12.06
N THR A 36 0.32 -3.51 12.42
CA THR A 36 -0.24 -3.22 13.76
C THR A 36 -1.64 -3.80 13.90
N THR A 37 -2.38 -3.89 12.80
CA THR A 37 -3.77 -4.37 12.76
C THR A 37 -4.04 -5.02 11.41
N VAL A 38 -4.83 -6.10 11.38
CA VAL A 38 -5.38 -6.67 10.15
C VAL A 38 -6.88 -6.70 10.27
N VAL A 39 -7.58 -6.07 9.34
CA VAL A 39 -9.04 -5.96 9.36
C VAL A 39 -9.65 -6.40 8.03
N ARG A 40 -10.86 -6.96 8.10
CA ARG A 40 -11.79 -6.99 6.98
C ARG A 40 -12.72 -5.81 7.12
N ALA A 41 -12.75 -4.94 6.11
CA ALA A 41 -13.52 -3.71 6.17
C ALA A 41 -14.16 -3.40 4.82
N ARG A 42 -15.28 -2.67 4.86
CA ARG A 42 -15.92 -2.06 3.68
C ARG A 42 -15.55 -0.60 3.63
N VAL A 43 -15.22 -0.10 2.45
CA VAL A 43 -14.97 1.33 2.22
C VAL A 43 -16.32 2.04 2.14
N SER A 44 -16.55 3.02 3.02
CA SER A 44 -17.79 3.81 3.04
C SER A 44 -17.68 5.14 2.29
N GLY A 45 -16.46 5.64 2.08
CA GLY A 45 -16.19 6.89 1.38
C GLY A 45 -14.72 7.23 1.34
N SER A 46 -14.39 8.36 0.71
CA SER A 46 -13.01 8.86 0.69
C SER A 46 -12.98 10.37 0.53
N TYR A 47 -11.88 10.96 0.99
CA TYR A 47 -11.54 12.36 0.76
C TYR A 47 -10.03 12.51 0.64
N ALA A 48 -9.56 13.56 -0.03
CA ALA A 48 -8.14 13.86 -0.11
C ALA A 48 -7.80 15.09 0.74
N ALA A 49 -6.67 15.02 1.42
CA ALA A 49 -6.16 16.12 2.24
C ALA A 49 -4.63 16.19 2.19
N ALA A 50 -4.10 17.41 2.31
CA ALA A 50 -2.67 17.64 2.50
C ALA A 50 -2.29 17.40 3.97
N ARG A 51 -1.18 16.70 4.20
CA ARG A 51 -0.57 16.51 5.50
C ARG A 51 0.93 16.83 5.40
N GLY A 52 1.31 18.01 5.87
CA GLY A 52 2.64 18.56 5.59
C GLY A 52 2.80 18.88 4.10
N ALA A 53 3.86 18.38 3.49
CA ALA A 53 4.15 18.52 2.07
C ALA A 53 3.44 17.48 1.18
N ASP A 54 2.88 16.43 1.78
CA ASP A 54 2.30 15.31 1.06
C ASP A 54 0.78 15.38 1.01
N ILE A 55 0.21 14.85 -0.07
CA ILE A 55 -1.24 14.67 -0.23
C ILE A 55 -1.55 13.20 0.01
N TYR A 56 -2.59 12.93 0.80
CA TYR A 56 -3.12 11.60 1.05
C TYR A 56 -4.59 11.55 0.66
N THR A 57 -5.00 10.40 0.13
CA THR A 57 -6.41 10.02 0.04
C THR A 57 -6.75 9.17 1.27
N PHE A 58 -7.69 9.63 2.07
CA PHE A 58 -8.19 8.95 3.26
C PHE A 58 -9.45 8.17 2.88
N TYR A 59 -9.43 6.86 3.04
CA TYR A 59 -10.58 5.99 2.84
C TYR A 59 -11.21 5.65 4.18
N GLN A 60 -12.48 5.98 4.34
CA GLN A 60 -13.27 5.68 5.53
C GLN A 60 -13.64 4.19 5.54
N LEU A 61 -13.48 3.55 6.68
CA LEU A 61 -13.63 2.12 6.86
C LEU A 61 -14.77 1.78 7.82
N SER A 62 -15.72 0.95 7.35
CA SER A 62 -16.63 0.21 8.21
C SER A 62 -16.00 -1.15 8.47
N VAL A 63 -15.37 -1.33 9.64
CA VAL A 63 -14.70 -2.58 10.01
C VAL A 63 -15.75 -3.65 10.30
N LEU A 64 -15.72 -4.75 9.54
CA LEU A 64 -16.62 -5.88 9.64
C LEU A 64 -16.06 -6.99 10.52
N GLU A 65 -14.70 -7.13 10.52
CA GLU A 65 -14.01 -8.15 11.30
C GLU A 65 -12.58 -7.69 11.60
N THR A 66 -12.11 -7.91 12.81
CA THR A 66 -10.72 -7.71 13.21
C THR A 66 -10.01 -9.06 13.25
N LEU A 67 -9.11 -9.28 12.30
CA LEU A 67 -8.36 -10.55 12.18
C LEU A 67 -7.09 -10.54 13.06
N LYS A 68 -6.44 -9.38 13.19
CA LYS A 68 -5.35 -9.11 14.13
C LYS A 68 -5.66 -7.79 14.83
N ALA A 69 -5.83 -7.85 16.14
CA ALA A 69 -6.12 -6.66 16.93
C ALA A 69 -4.87 -5.79 17.11
N GLY A 70 -5.02 -4.49 16.92
CA GLY A 70 -4.07 -3.47 17.32
C GLY A 70 -4.55 -2.72 18.57
N ALA A 71 -3.84 -1.65 18.93
CA ALA A 71 -4.21 -0.80 20.07
C ALA A 71 -5.56 -0.09 19.86
N ARG A 72 -5.93 0.16 18.62
CA ARG A 72 -7.21 0.78 18.23
C ARG A 72 -7.69 0.17 16.91
N THR A 73 -9.02 0.09 16.75
CA THR A 73 -9.64 -0.25 15.48
C THR A 73 -9.62 0.99 14.59
N PRO A 74 -8.98 0.94 13.40
CA PRO A 74 -8.91 2.09 12.51
C PRO A 74 -10.27 2.37 11.88
N SER A 75 -10.67 3.65 11.84
CA SER A 75 -11.86 4.12 11.12
C SER A 75 -11.54 4.63 9.73
N GLU A 76 -10.26 4.85 9.42
CA GLU A 76 -9.78 5.27 8.10
C GLU A 76 -8.38 4.77 7.82
N VAL A 77 -8.04 4.70 6.53
CA VAL A 77 -6.70 4.39 6.04
C VAL A 77 -6.23 5.48 5.08
N ALA A 78 -5.01 5.95 5.27
CA ALA A 78 -4.36 6.94 4.41
C ALA A 78 -3.56 6.24 3.32
N VAL A 79 -3.82 6.61 2.07
CA VAL A 79 -3.05 6.18 0.89
C VAL A 79 -2.34 7.40 0.33
N PRO A 80 -1.02 7.34 0.07
CA PRO A 80 -0.30 8.48 -0.47
C PRO A 80 -0.78 8.81 -1.88
N GLY A 81 -0.91 10.11 -2.16
CA GLY A 81 -1.42 10.65 -3.42
C GLY A 81 -2.87 11.12 -3.32
N GLY A 82 -3.33 11.80 -4.39
CA GLY A 82 -4.64 12.39 -4.48
C GLY A 82 -4.63 13.83 -4.98
N SER A 83 -5.76 14.51 -4.83
CA SER A 83 -5.90 15.92 -5.22
C SER A 83 -6.44 16.76 -4.07
N ALA A 84 -5.67 17.75 -3.61
CA ALA A 84 -6.07 18.65 -2.54
C ALA A 84 -5.49 20.05 -2.78
N LYS A 85 -6.22 21.08 -2.40
CA LYS A 85 -5.79 22.50 -2.53
C LYS A 85 -5.32 22.88 -3.95
N GLY A 86 -5.96 22.36 -4.99
CA GLY A 86 -5.59 22.61 -6.39
C GLY A 86 -4.33 21.88 -6.88
N LEU A 87 -3.69 21.08 -6.04
CA LEU A 87 -2.54 20.26 -6.39
C LEU A 87 -2.94 18.80 -6.56
N ARG A 88 -2.24 18.08 -7.44
CA ARG A 88 -2.38 16.65 -7.63
C ARG A 88 -1.03 15.98 -7.41
N GLN A 89 -1.00 14.99 -6.56
CA GLN A 89 0.15 14.13 -6.31
C GLN A 89 -0.17 12.70 -6.75
N LEU A 90 0.70 12.12 -7.57
CA LEU A 90 0.62 10.73 -7.98
C LEU A 90 1.75 9.96 -7.30
N VAL A 91 1.43 8.81 -6.73
CA VAL A 91 2.40 7.90 -6.12
C VAL A 91 2.25 6.55 -6.81
N GLU A 92 3.28 6.15 -7.52
CA GLU A 92 3.29 4.87 -8.24
C GLU A 92 3.18 3.70 -7.25
N GLY A 93 2.32 2.73 -7.57
CA GLY A 93 2.07 1.57 -6.71
C GLY A 93 1.16 1.84 -5.52
N ALA A 94 0.68 3.08 -5.32
CA ALA A 94 -0.31 3.37 -4.31
C ALA A 94 -1.63 2.62 -4.61
N PRO A 95 -2.25 1.97 -3.61
CA PRO A 95 -3.49 1.24 -3.82
C PRO A 95 -4.67 2.19 -4.04
N GLU A 96 -5.61 1.76 -4.88
CA GLU A 96 -6.91 2.41 -5.02
C GLU A 96 -7.99 1.52 -4.43
N LEU A 97 -8.77 2.08 -3.50
CA LEU A 97 -9.90 1.40 -2.89
C LEU A 97 -11.21 1.99 -3.41
N LYS A 98 -12.20 1.15 -3.65
CA LYS A 98 -13.51 1.60 -4.18
C LYS A 98 -14.56 1.61 -3.09
N ALA A 99 -15.34 2.68 -3.05
CA ALA A 99 -16.48 2.79 -2.14
C ALA A 99 -17.48 1.64 -2.38
N GLY A 100 -17.99 1.08 -1.29
CA GLY A 100 -18.90 -0.07 -1.31
C GLY A 100 -18.22 -1.44 -1.35
N GLU A 101 -16.95 -1.52 -1.75
CA GLU A 101 -16.22 -2.79 -1.82
C GLU A 101 -15.62 -3.20 -0.47
N GLU A 102 -15.42 -4.52 -0.31
CA GLU A 102 -14.80 -5.12 0.87
C GLU A 102 -13.37 -5.56 0.58
N TYR A 103 -12.51 -5.30 1.56
CA TYR A 103 -11.10 -5.63 1.51
C TYR A 103 -10.63 -6.24 2.81
N VAL A 104 -9.58 -7.04 2.74
CA VAL A 104 -8.73 -7.35 3.89
C VAL A 104 -7.48 -6.48 3.79
N LEU A 105 -7.25 -5.70 4.85
CA LEU A 105 -6.22 -4.69 4.92
C LEU A 105 -5.22 -5.04 6.01
N PHE A 106 -3.95 -5.17 5.64
CA PHE A 106 -2.82 -5.23 6.56
C PHE A 106 -2.35 -3.80 6.81
N LEU A 107 -2.60 -3.31 8.00
CA LEU A 107 -2.43 -1.90 8.35
C LEU A 107 -1.27 -1.70 9.32
N TRP A 108 -0.54 -0.64 9.11
CA TRP A 108 0.44 -0.13 10.04
C TRP A 108 0.06 1.29 10.45
N THR A 109 0.04 1.53 11.76
CA THR A 109 -0.25 2.85 12.32
C THR A 109 1.05 3.43 12.87
N SER A 110 1.44 4.59 12.37
CA SER A 110 2.61 5.30 12.83
C SER A 110 2.42 5.84 14.25
N PRO A 111 3.51 6.17 14.99
CA PRO A 111 3.40 6.84 16.29
C PRO A 111 2.63 8.17 16.23
N ALA A 112 2.64 8.86 15.08
CA ALA A 112 1.86 10.08 14.84
C ALA A 112 0.39 9.81 14.46
N GLY A 113 -0.08 8.55 14.56
CA GLY A 113 -1.47 8.16 14.35
C GLY A 113 -1.90 8.01 12.89
N LEU A 114 -0.98 8.08 11.91
CA LEU A 114 -1.31 7.84 10.51
C LEU A 114 -1.36 6.33 10.24
N THR A 115 -2.53 5.83 9.85
CA THR A 115 -2.74 4.43 9.49
C THR A 115 -2.63 4.26 7.98
N GLN A 116 -1.78 3.35 7.52
CA GLN A 116 -1.50 3.11 6.10
C GLN A 116 -1.52 1.61 5.80
N VAL A 117 -1.74 1.25 4.53
CA VAL A 117 -1.56 -0.14 4.05
C VAL A 117 -0.07 -0.45 4.04
N ILE A 118 0.32 -1.59 4.62
CA ILE A 118 1.72 -2.01 4.65
C ILE A 118 2.21 -2.35 3.23
N GLY A 119 3.42 -1.91 2.89
CA GLY A 119 4.03 -2.19 1.59
C GLY A 119 3.23 -1.61 0.41
N LEU A 120 2.59 -0.44 0.57
CA LEU A 120 1.67 0.17 -0.39
C LEU A 120 0.51 -0.77 -0.74
N SER A 121 0.48 -1.34 -1.96
CA SER A 121 -0.57 -2.26 -2.40
C SER A 121 -0.38 -3.71 -1.94
N GLN A 122 0.76 -4.07 -1.36
CA GLN A 122 1.03 -5.46 -0.97
C GLN A 122 0.11 -5.94 0.15
N GLY A 123 -0.24 -5.07 1.09
CA GLY A 123 -1.15 -5.37 2.20
C GLY A 123 -2.64 -5.21 1.88
N LEU A 124 -3.02 -5.02 0.60
CA LEU A 124 -4.40 -4.88 0.15
C LEU A 124 -4.87 -6.14 -0.57
N PHE A 125 -5.89 -6.81 -0.03
CA PHE A 125 -6.54 -7.97 -0.65
C PHE A 125 -8.01 -7.67 -0.89
N SER A 126 -8.47 -7.86 -2.12
CA SER A 126 -9.90 -7.85 -2.47
C SER A 126 -10.55 -9.15 -2.01
N LEU A 127 -11.79 -9.05 -1.52
CA LEU A 127 -12.59 -10.22 -1.18
C LEU A 127 -13.41 -10.64 -2.40
N LYS A 128 -13.25 -11.90 -2.82
CA LYS A 128 -14.02 -12.54 -3.89
C LYS A 128 -14.63 -13.83 -3.36
N GLN A 129 -15.51 -14.46 -4.13
CA GLN A 129 -16.00 -15.79 -3.84
C GLN A 129 -15.39 -16.79 -4.86
N ASP A 130 -15.07 -17.98 -4.39
CA ASP A 130 -14.72 -19.10 -5.27
C ASP A 130 -16.01 -19.69 -5.92
N SER A 131 -15.84 -20.70 -6.77
CA SER A 131 -16.96 -21.40 -7.44
C SER A 131 -17.93 -22.08 -6.46
N SER A 132 -17.53 -22.29 -5.23
CA SER A 132 -18.34 -22.87 -4.16
C SER A 132 -18.91 -21.83 -3.19
N GLY A 133 -18.73 -20.52 -3.47
CA GLY A 133 -19.20 -19.44 -2.64
C GLY A 133 -18.34 -19.13 -1.41
N ASN A 134 -17.17 -19.76 -1.27
CA ASN A 134 -16.27 -19.48 -0.14
C ASN A 134 -15.48 -18.19 -0.35
N PRO A 135 -15.25 -17.40 0.73
CA PRO A 135 -14.50 -16.16 0.63
C PRO A 135 -13.02 -16.39 0.34
N MET A 136 -12.58 -15.88 -0.79
CA MET A 136 -11.21 -15.87 -1.28
C MET A 136 -10.63 -14.46 -1.23
N LEU A 137 -9.42 -14.36 -0.75
CA LEU A 137 -8.61 -13.15 -0.76
C LEU A 137 -7.74 -13.18 -2.02
N VAL A 138 -7.82 -12.13 -2.81
CA VAL A 138 -7.05 -12.00 -4.05
C VAL A 138 -6.31 -10.68 -4.04
N ARG A 139 -5.01 -10.74 -4.29
CA ARG A 139 -4.15 -9.58 -4.53
C ARG A 139 -3.53 -9.70 -5.91
N THR A 140 -3.66 -8.67 -6.72
CA THR A 140 -2.92 -8.55 -7.97
C THR A 140 -1.45 -8.28 -7.67
N ALA A 141 -0.57 -8.62 -8.60
CA ALA A 141 0.83 -8.23 -8.49
C ALA A 141 0.94 -6.70 -8.41
N ALA A 142 1.78 -6.21 -7.52
CA ALA A 142 2.07 -4.78 -7.44
C ALA A 142 2.84 -4.33 -8.69
N ALA A 143 2.56 -3.12 -9.14
CA ALA A 143 3.29 -2.50 -10.24
C ALA A 143 4.67 -2.01 -9.75
N GLY A 144 5.64 -2.01 -10.66
CA GLY A 144 6.98 -1.48 -10.42
C GLY A 144 7.99 -2.49 -9.89
N PRO A 145 9.26 -2.08 -9.84
CA PRO A 145 10.35 -2.92 -9.39
C PRO A 145 10.29 -3.14 -7.87
N MET A 146 10.51 -4.38 -7.46
CA MET A 146 10.68 -4.75 -6.06
C MET A 146 12.06 -5.35 -5.83
N VAL A 147 12.51 -5.31 -4.59
CA VAL A 147 13.70 -6.05 -4.15
C VAL A 147 13.32 -7.04 -3.05
N ASP A 148 13.99 -8.16 -3.04
CA ASP A 148 13.92 -9.11 -1.92
C ASP A 148 14.76 -8.61 -0.73
N GLN A 149 14.80 -9.39 0.35
CA GLN A 149 15.58 -9.08 1.55
C GLN A 149 17.10 -9.02 1.30
N THR A 150 17.59 -9.57 0.18
CA THR A 150 19.00 -9.53 -0.23
C THR A 150 19.32 -8.36 -1.16
N GLY A 151 18.32 -7.52 -1.50
CA GLY A 151 18.48 -6.41 -2.42
C GLY A 151 18.42 -6.78 -3.90
N ARG A 152 18.06 -8.03 -4.25
CA ARG A 152 17.91 -8.45 -5.64
C ARG A 152 16.56 -7.99 -6.19
N VAL A 153 16.57 -7.50 -7.42
CA VAL A 153 15.32 -7.16 -8.11
C VAL A 153 14.52 -8.42 -8.38
N VAL A 154 13.27 -8.40 -7.95
CA VAL A 154 12.30 -9.52 -8.09
C VAL A 154 10.98 -8.98 -8.61
N ALA A 155 10.29 -9.80 -9.38
CA ALA A 155 8.91 -9.53 -9.78
C ALA A 155 7.95 -9.88 -8.63
N ASP A 156 6.90 -9.08 -8.48
CA ASP A 156 5.79 -9.48 -7.64
C ASP A 156 4.91 -10.49 -8.38
N GLN A 157 4.13 -11.26 -7.62
CA GLN A 157 3.19 -12.24 -8.15
C GLN A 157 1.82 -12.03 -7.52
N PRO A 158 0.74 -12.35 -8.24
CA PRO A 158 -0.59 -12.36 -7.67
C PRO A 158 -0.65 -13.40 -6.55
N VAL A 159 -1.39 -13.08 -5.49
CA VAL A 159 -1.59 -13.96 -4.34
C VAL A 159 -3.07 -14.25 -4.21
N SER A 160 -3.39 -15.53 -4.01
CA SER A 160 -4.74 -15.98 -3.71
C SER A 160 -4.73 -16.97 -2.56
N LEU A 161 -5.55 -16.76 -1.55
CA LEU A 161 -5.70 -17.65 -0.41
C LEU A 161 -7.11 -17.56 0.18
N ARG A 162 -7.55 -18.59 0.91
CA ARG A 162 -8.84 -18.57 1.60
C ARG A 162 -8.78 -17.66 2.84
N LEU A 163 -9.87 -16.98 3.13
CA LEU A 163 -9.95 -16.16 4.35
C LEU A 163 -9.75 -17.01 5.63
N SER A 164 -10.22 -18.26 5.63
CA SER A 164 -9.99 -19.22 6.73
C SER A 164 -8.51 -19.54 6.92
N GLU A 165 -7.77 -19.69 5.83
CA GLU A 165 -6.31 -19.91 5.86
C GLU A 165 -5.58 -18.73 6.48
N LEU A 166 -5.93 -17.51 6.05
CA LEU A 166 -5.34 -16.29 6.64
C LEU A 166 -5.58 -16.22 8.14
N ARG A 167 -6.81 -16.53 8.62
CA ARG A 167 -7.12 -16.58 10.05
C ARG A 167 -6.21 -17.54 10.80
N GLY A 168 -6.03 -18.75 10.27
CA GLY A 168 -5.14 -19.73 10.86
C GLY A 168 -3.68 -19.28 10.95
N ARG A 169 -3.17 -18.62 9.90
CA ARG A 169 -1.81 -18.07 9.88
C ARG A 169 -1.64 -16.94 10.90
N ILE A 170 -2.62 -16.04 11.02
CA ILE A 170 -2.59 -14.96 12.01
C ILE A 170 -2.62 -15.53 13.45
N GLN A 171 -3.49 -16.50 13.73
CA GLN A 171 -3.55 -17.15 15.03
C GLN A 171 -2.23 -17.83 15.41
N LYS A 172 -1.61 -18.55 14.46
CA LYS A 172 -0.30 -19.16 14.66
C LYS A 172 0.78 -18.11 14.95
N ALA A 173 0.79 -16.99 14.23
CA ALA A 173 1.75 -15.91 14.44
C ALA A 173 1.55 -15.18 15.77
N ALA A 174 0.33 -15.16 16.31
CA ALA A 174 0.01 -14.61 17.63
C ALA A 174 0.38 -15.52 18.80
N GLY A 175 0.92 -16.72 18.53
CA GLY A 175 1.26 -17.70 19.58
C GLY A 175 0.05 -18.37 20.23
N VAL A 176 -1.14 -18.20 19.67
CA VAL A 176 -2.37 -18.85 20.13
C VAL A 176 -2.47 -20.21 19.45
N SER A 177 -1.71 -21.21 19.97
CA SER A 177 -2.03 -22.62 19.70
C SER A 177 -3.26 -23.01 20.53
N LYS A 178 -4.25 -23.59 19.83
CA LYS A 178 -5.32 -24.33 20.51
C LYS A 178 -4.76 -25.58 21.14
#